data_761663e290c4d5c72d278427d19ca419
#
_entry.id   761663e290c4d5c72d278427d19ca419
#
_cell.length_a   1.000
_cell.length_b   1.000
_cell.length_c   1.000
_cell.angle_alpha   90.00
_cell.angle_beta   90.00
_cell.angle_gamma   90.00
#
_symmetry.space_group_name_H-M   'P 1'
#
loop_
_entity.id
_entity.type
_entity.pdbx_description
1 polymer ?
#
loop_
_entity_poly.entity_id
_entity_poly.type
_entity_poly.pdbx_seq_one_letter_code
_entity_poly.pdbx_strand_id
1 'polypeptide(L)'
;MGDFAIDLPALDRDVRRAAQRVEQLRAWLAMGTTEARDMARAFDPFDGVRHTAVKGTYAALLELKPSTLDVPLRDGLVRWVHELLQTRVGLELALDDADAENELDPRLTARQVAELKAQELARAAGAAAGAAAGADDGRKHVAHTYREAFRAIAGASNEALAAAALMRAGELGSRVAAARKERRERQFEAARRLGLAHPFALASSADIRALASSLLEATEPFAVELFKQARKTEGGQAAWRASSAIQLALGHGAREGWPAHLGQRWLDEAFLAIAPRGVEIGPQPEPLGSATFLRAAATWGFAWRTSGTPRSMPFGLARDPYPVPAYRFGFAIASVIAEPSFQRRTLELPGRVATKQSRVLRTTMFLHARVIAARALLSSEEHVTPALFEEITARVFGAPLPASMREAWPDPRMAEPAQLLGLLGTQAFVEDLVHRYDDDWFRNPKAGKHLTSLACGPAHDLEPLADLAPAKLARAFEEALG
;
A
#
# COMPACT_ATOMS: atom_id res chain seq x y z
N MET A 1 -34.11 26.45 5.90
CA MET A 1 -32.69 26.07 5.75
C MET A 1 -32.13 26.99 4.70
N GLY A 2 -31.22 27.91 5.09
CA GLY A 2 -30.71 28.89 4.13
C GLY A 2 -29.89 28.18 3.06
N ASP A 3 -30.03 28.63 1.80
CA ASP A 3 -29.22 28.20 0.68
C ASP A 3 -27.73 28.48 1.00
N PHE A 4 -27.04 27.46 1.51
CA PHE A 4 -25.59 27.48 1.61
C PHE A 4 -25.05 27.27 0.19
N ALA A 5 -24.85 28.37 -0.54
CA ALA A 5 -24.13 28.31 -1.78
C ALA A 5 -22.68 27.89 -1.48
N ILE A 6 -22.28 26.66 -1.85
CA ILE A 6 -20.91 26.21 -1.73
C ILE A 6 -20.06 26.87 -2.83
N ASP A 7 -19.06 27.64 -2.41
CA ASP A 7 -17.99 28.09 -3.29
C ASP A 7 -16.96 26.97 -3.46
N LEU A 8 -17.05 26.20 -4.56
CA LEU A 8 -16.15 25.08 -4.84
C LEU A 8 -14.65 25.49 -4.82
N PRO A 9 -14.22 26.59 -5.42
CA PRO A 9 -12.84 27.06 -5.31
C PRO A 9 -12.39 27.38 -3.89
N ALA A 10 -13.25 27.94 -3.05
CA ALA A 10 -12.93 28.20 -1.65
C ALA A 10 -12.81 26.90 -0.87
N LEU A 11 -13.74 25.98 -1.06
CA LEU A 11 -13.70 24.66 -0.44
C LEU A 11 -12.47 23.86 -0.87
N ASP A 12 -12.08 23.90 -2.14
CA ASP A 12 -10.88 23.25 -2.66
C ASP A 12 -9.61 23.74 -1.95
N ARG A 13 -9.51 25.05 -1.72
CA ARG A 13 -8.38 25.63 -0.95
C ARG A 13 -8.37 25.13 0.50
N ASP A 14 -9.52 25.05 1.13
CA ASP A 14 -9.62 24.59 2.54
C ASP A 14 -9.31 23.09 2.66
N VAL A 15 -9.84 22.28 1.77
CA VAL A 15 -9.53 20.83 1.69
C VAL A 15 -8.04 20.61 1.46
N ARG A 16 -7.41 21.36 0.55
CA ARG A 16 -5.97 21.31 0.30
C ARG A 16 -5.16 21.59 1.57
N ARG A 17 -5.50 22.66 2.29
CA ARG A 17 -4.82 23.06 3.52
C ARG A 17 -5.02 22.01 4.63
N ALA A 18 -6.24 21.50 4.78
CA ALA A 18 -6.55 20.45 5.73
C ALA A 18 -5.76 19.16 5.44
N ALA A 19 -5.71 18.72 4.17
CA ALA A 19 -4.93 17.56 3.77
C ALA A 19 -3.43 17.75 4.02
N GLN A 20 -2.87 18.93 3.71
CA GLN A 20 -1.47 19.25 4.01
C GLN A 20 -1.20 19.24 5.51
N ARG A 21 -2.13 19.75 6.32
CA ARG A 21 -2.00 19.71 7.79
C ARG A 21 -2.02 18.28 8.32
N VAL A 22 -2.87 17.43 7.78
CA VAL A 22 -2.91 15.99 8.13
C VAL A 22 -1.56 15.32 7.86
N GLU A 23 -0.98 15.53 6.68
CA GLU A 23 0.33 14.95 6.35
C GLU A 23 1.43 15.46 7.27
N GLN A 24 1.41 16.74 7.62
CA GLN A 24 2.34 17.31 8.59
C GLN A 24 2.18 16.67 9.97
N LEU A 25 0.95 16.50 10.45
CA LEU A 25 0.66 15.86 11.73
C LEU A 25 1.09 14.39 11.75
N ARG A 26 0.85 13.66 10.67
CA ARG A 26 1.33 12.27 10.51
C ARG A 26 2.85 12.19 10.60
N ALA A 27 3.56 13.12 9.94
CA ALA A 27 5.01 13.19 10.03
C ALA A 27 5.48 13.49 11.46
N TRP A 28 4.83 14.43 12.14
CA TRP A 28 5.16 14.77 13.54
C TRP A 28 4.85 13.62 14.50
N LEU A 29 3.73 12.92 14.29
CA LEU A 29 3.38 11.73 15.06
C LEU A 29 4.44 10.63 14.89
N ALA A 30 4.86 10.38 13.64
CA ALA A 30 5.93 9.42 13.35
C ALA A 30 7.28 9.79 13.99
N MET A 31 7.51 11.10 14.24
CA MET A 31 8.69 11.60 14.95
C MET A 31 8.49 11.68 16.47
N GLY A 32 7.30 11.40 17.00
CA GLY A 32 6.99 11.52 18.42
C GLY A 32 6.96 12.96 18.95
N THR A 33 6.67 13.95 18.08
CA THR A 33 6.75 15.39 18.40
C THR A 33 5.39 16.08 18.54
N THR A 34 4.28 15.34 18.48
CA THR A 34 2.91 15.92 18.49
C THR A 34 2.14 15.47 19.72
N GLU A 35 1.32 16.39 20.28
CA GLU A 35 0.38 16.10 21.35
C GLU A 35 -1.04 15.81 20.82
N ALA A 36 -1.83 15.01 21.57
CA ALA A 36 -3.21 14.61 21.22
C ALA A 36 -4.13 15.79 20.92
N ARG A 37 -4.06 16.83 21.74
CA ARG A 37 -4.89 18.03 21.60
C ARG A 37 -4.64 18.80 20.33
N ASP A 38 -3.40 18.76 19.79
CA ASP A 38 -3.03 19.44 18.56
C ASP A 38 -3.65 18.72 17.35
N MET A 39 -3.82 17.41 17.46
CA MET A 39 -4.46 16.60 16.44
C MET A 39 -5.97 16.81 16.39
N ALA A 40 -6.63 16.88 17.55
CA ALA A 40 -8.08 17.12 17.62
C ALA A 40 -8.47 18.49 17.03
N ARG A 41 -7.59 19.50 17.13
CA ARG A 41 -7.81 20.84 16.59
C ARG A 41 -7.29 21.08 15.19
N ALA A 42 -6.73 20.06 14.55
CA ALA A 42 -6.10 20.18 13.22
C ALA A 42 -7.04 20.74 12.15
N PHE A 43 -8.33 20.50 12.28
CA PHE A 43 -9.37 20.90 11.33
C PHE A 43 -10.12 22.18 11.71
N ASP A 44 -9.92 22.71 12.92
CA ASP A 44 -10.66 23.88 13.40
C ASP A 44 -10.50 25.13 12.54
N PRO A 45 -9.32 25.41 11.91
CA PRO A 45 -9.15 26.56 11.03
C PRO A 45 -9.90 26.47 9.70
N PHE A 46 -10.48 25.32 9.35
CA PHE A 46 -11.06 25.05 8.03
C PHE A 46 -12.58 24.90 8.14
N ASP A 47 -13.32 25.98 7.86
CA ASP A 47 -14.76 26.05 8.08
C ASP A 47 -15.57 24.93 7.42
N GLY A 48 -15.24 24.61 6.16
CA GLY A 48 -15.95 23.59 5.38
C GLY A 48 -15.71 22.13 5.85
N VAL A 49 -14.66 21.90 6.64
CA VAL A 49 -14.28 20.55 7.10
C VAL A 49 -14.20 20.41 8.62
N ARG A 50 -14.69 21.40 9.38
CA ARG A 50 -14.84 21.29 10.82
C ARG A 50 -15.75 20.14 11.20
N HIS A 51 -15.57 19.61 12.39
CA HIS A 51 -16.42 18.54 12.91
C HIS A 51 -17.91 18.83 12.83
N THR A 52 -18.31 20.05 13.14
CA THR A 52 -19.73 20.49 13.14
C THR A 52 -20.26 20.77 11.74
N ALA A 53 -19.40 21.09 10.78
CA ALA A 53 -19.78 21.51 9.43
C ALA A 53 -19.64 20.39 8.39
N VAL A 54 -18.75 19.41 8.58
CA VAL A 54 -18.38 18.43 7.56
C VAL A 54 -19.55 17.62 7.01
N LYS A 55 -20.51 17.25 7.85
CA LYS A 55 -21.73 16.54 7.43
C LYS A 55 -22.61 17.43 6.54
N GLY A 56 -22.79 18.69 6.93
CA GLY A 56 -23.54 19.66 6.13
C GLY A 56 -22.86 19.96 4.80
N THR A 57 -21.52 20.13 4.80
CA THR A 57 -20.73 20.31 3.59
C THR A 57 -20.85 19.12 2.65
N TYR A 58 -20.77 17.89 3.18
CA TYR A 58 -20.95 16.66 2.40
C TYR A 58 -22.33 16.60 1.75
N ALA A 59 -23.41 16.82 2.53
CA ALA A 59 -24.77 16.82 2.02
C ALA A 59 -24.99 17.90 0.95
N ALA A 60 -24.50 19.12 1.21
CA ALA A 60 -24.61 20.23 0.26
C ALA A 60 -23.84 20.00 -1.05
N LEU A 61 -22.66 19.33 -1.00
CA LEU A 61 -21.94 18.90 -2.21
C LEU A 61 -22.75 17.88 -3.04
N LEU A 62 -23.43 16.95 -2.41
CA LEU A 62 -24.28 15.96 -3.10
C LEU A 62 -25.51 16.59 -3.75
N GLU A 63 -26.09 17.61 -3.11
CA GLU A 63 -27.25 18.34 -3.62
C GLU A 63 -26.87 19.39 -4.71
N LEU A 64 -25.60 19.78 -4.74
CA LEU A 64 -25.10 20.78 -5.70
C LEU A 64 -25.26 20.26 -7.13
N LYS A 65 -25.88 21.08 -7.99
CA LYS A 65 -25.97 20.85 -9.44
C LYS A 65 -24.98 21.76 -10.17
N PRO A 66 -23.71 21.39 -10.20
CA PRO A 66 -22.70 22.22 -10.81
C PRO A 66 -22.83 22.21 -12.34
N SER A 67 -22.16 23.17 -13.00
CA SER A 67 -21.96 23.09 -14.44
C SER A 67 -21.24 21.78 -14.82
N THR A 68 -21.39 21.35 -16.06
CA THR A 68 -20.74 20.10 -16.52
C THR A 68 -19.21 20.14 -16.31
N LEU A 69 -18.60 21.31 -16.37
CA LEU A 69 -17.17 21.51 -16.15
C LEU A 69 -16.76 21.35 -14.66
N ASP A 70 -17.67 21.65 -13.75
CA ASP A 70 -17.41 21.61 -12.31
C ASP A 70 -17.75 20.24 -11.68
N VAL A 71 -18.44 19.35 -12.41
CA VAL A 71 -18.79 18.00 -11.90
C VAL A 71 -17.56 17.24 -11.41
N PRO A 72 -16.45 17.12 -12.16
CA PRO A 72 -15.29 16.38 -11.67
C PRO A 72 -14.67 16.98 -10.41
N LEU A 73 -14.67 18.31 -10.27
CA LEU A 73 -14.17 18.98 -9.07
C LEU A 73 -15.07 18.71 -7.86
N ARG A 74 -16.39 18.81 -8.04
CA ARG A 74 -17.35 18.46 -6.99
C ARG A 74 -17.14 17.03 -6.52
N ASP A 75 -17.03 16.08 -7.43
CA ASP A 75 -16.88 14.66 -7.11
C ASP A 75 -15.53 14.39 -6.38
N GLY A 76 -14.46 15.05 -6.80
CA GLY A 76 -13.19 14.99 -6.09
C GLY A 76 -13.29 15.59 -4.68
N LEU A 77 -14.01 16.70 -4.50
CA LEU A 77 -14.23 17.31 -3.19
C LEU A 77 -15.13 16.46 -2.27
N VAL A 78 -16.16 15.80 -2.81
CA VAL A 78 -16.97 14.82 -2.06
C VAL A 78 -16.07 13.74 -1.47
N ARG A 79 -15.17 13.16 -2.28
CA ARG A 79 -14.22 12.12 -1.85
C ARG A 79 -13.27 12.64 -0.77
N TRP A 80 -12.76 13.86 -0.93
CA TRP A 80 -11.85 14.47 0.05
C TRP A 80 -12.51 14.84 1.37
N VAL A 81 -13.71 15.41 1.34
CA VAL A 81 -14.47 15.74 2.56
C VAL A 81 -14.77 14.47 3.36
N HIS A 82 -15.12 13.39 2.66
CA HIS A 82 -15.29 12.08 3.30
C HIS A 82 -13.98 11.57 3.89
N GLU A 83 -12.88 11.58 3.14
CA GLU A 83 -11.57 11.12 3.61
C GLU A 83 -11.07 11.94 4.82
N LEU A 84 -11.25 13.25 4.81
CA LEU A 84 -10.88 14.10 5.94
C LEU A 84 -11.67 13.76 7.20
N LEU A 85 -12.96 13.38 7.07
CA LEU A 85 -13.75 12.88 8.20
C LEU A 85 -13.19 11.55 8.72
N GLN A 86 -12.87 10.59 7.84
CA GLN A 86 -12.28 9.31 8.23
C GLN A 86 -10.89 9.50 8.86
N THR A 87 -10.09 10.39 8.29
CA THR A 87 -8.76 10.74 8.81
C THR A 87 -8.85 11.36 10.19
N ARG A 88 -9.84 12.22 10.43
CA ARG A 88 -10.07 12.82 11.73
C ARG A 88 -10.32 11.78 12.81
N VAL A 89 -11.22 10.83 12.54
CA VAL A 89 -11.45 9.69 13.44
C VAL A 89 -10.16 8.95 13.73
N GLY A 90 -9.35 8.70 12.68
CA GLY A 90 -8.04 8.08 12.82
C GLY A 90 -7.04 8.91 13.63
N LEU A 91 -7.07 10.24 13.52
CA LEU A 91 -6.17 11.12 14.27
C LEU A 91 -6.55 11.23 15.75
N GLU A 92 -7.84 11.26 16.07
CA GLU A 92 -8.31 11.28 17.47
C GLU A 92 -7.82 10.06 18.26
N LEU A 93 -7.65 8.92 17.58
CA LEU A 93 -7.19 7.65 18.15
C LEU A 93 -5.70 7.35 17.83
N ALA A 94 -5.05 8.20 17.02
CA ALA A 94 -3.72 7.90 16.48
C ALA A 94 -2.62 7.86 17.55
N LEU A 95 -2.79 8.52 18.69
CA LEU A 95 -1.85 8.46 19.80
C LEU A 95 -1.88 7.10 20.46
N ASP A 96 -3.08 6.60 20.77
CA ASP A 96 -3.21 5.28 21.37
C ASP A 96 -2.65 4.21 20.44
N ASP A 97 -2.91 4.34 19.11
CA ASP A 97 -2.39 3.43 18.10
C ASP A 97 -0.88 3.62 17.85
N ALA A 98 -0.39 4.85 17.86
CA ALA A 98 1.04 5.14 17.72
C ALA A 98 1.82 4.78 18.99
N ASP A 99 1.27 5.01 20.15
CA ASP A 99 1.82 4.57 21.42
C ASP A 99 1.83 3.06 21.48
N ALA A 100 0.75 2.40 21.10
CA ALA A 100 0.67 0.95 21.02
C ALA A 100 1.60 0.35 19.94
N GLU A 101 1.79 0.99 18.79
CA GLU A 101 2.78 0.58 17.79
C GLU A 101 4.22 0.92 18.16
N ASN A 102 4.42 1.93 18.99
CA ASN A 102 5.73 2.36 19.47
C ASN A 102 6.07 1.83 20.84
N GLU A 103 5.12 1.17 21.50
CA GLU A 103 5.32 0.68 22.86
C GLU A 103 6.43 -0.36 22.95
N LEU A 104 7.51 0.16 23.44
CA LEU A 104 8.66 -0.60 23.89
C LEU A 104 8.38 -1.23 25.25
N ASP A 105 7.82 -0.47 26.14
CA ASP A 105 7.38 -0.82 27.48
C ASP A 105 6.40 0.27 27.91
N PRO A 106 5.22 -0.05 28.44
CA PRO A 106 4.27 0.94 28.96
C PRO A 106 4.84 1.84 30.08
N ARG A 107 6.05 1.53 30.55
CA ARG A 107 6.80 2.35 31.53
C ARG A 107 7.72 3.37 30.86
N LEU A 108 7.92 3.31 29.53
CA LEU A 108 8.77 4.25 28.82
C LEU A 108 7.98 5.51 28.47
N THR A 109 8.54 6.66 28.81
CA THR A 109 7.99 7.95 28.39
C THR A 109 8.24 8.20 26.90
N ALA A 110 7.42 9.04 26.26
CA ALA A 110 7.60 9.44 24.86
C ALA A 110 9.03 9.94 24.56
N ARG A 111 9.69 10.56 25.53
CA ARG A 111 11.09 11.01 25.45
C ARG A 111 12.06 9.82 25.38
N GLN A 112 11.87 8.82 26.21
CA GLN A 112 12.71 7.60 26.21
C GLN A 112 12.54 6.79 24.92
N VAL A 113 11.31 6.74 24.38
CA VAL A 113 11.03 6.14 23.09
C VAL A 113 11.74 6.90 21.95
N ALA A 114 11.73 8.24 21.98
CA ALA A 114 12.44 9.07 21.01
C ALA A 114 13.97 8.90 21.09
N GLU A 115 14.51 8.80 22.31
CA GLU A 115 15.94 8.56 22.56
C GLU A 115 16.37 7.16 22.05
N LEU A 116 15.55 6.12 22.28
CA LEU A 116 15.80 4.78 21.77
C LEU A 116 15.73 4.72 20.24
N LYS A 117 14.74 5.39 19.63
CA LYS A 117 14.66 5.50 18.15
C LYS A 117 15.86 6.25 17.57
N ALA A 118 16.32 7.32 18.21
CA ALA A 118 17.50 8.05 17.79
C ALA A 118 18.77 7.18 17.89
N GLN A 119 18.87 6.35 18.94
CA GLN A 119 19.98 5.40 19.09
C GLN A 119 19.91 4.28 18.04
N GLU A 120 18.73 3.78 17.68
CA GLU A 120 18.56 2.79 16.61
C GLU A 120 18.89 3.36 15.23
N LEU A 121 18.46 4.59 14.94
CA LEU A 121 18.84 5.31 13.73
C LEU A 121 20.36 5.55 13.65
N ALA A 122 20.98 5.93 14.75
CA ALA A 122 22.43 6.10 14.83
C ALA A 122 23.17 4.77 14.69
N ARG A 123 22.62 3.66 15.24
CA ARG A 123 23.18 2.31 15.06
C ARG A 123 22.98 1.80 13.64
N ALA A 124 21.81 2.05 13.01
CA ALA A 124 21.56 1.69 11.61
C ALA A 124 22.49 2.47 10.68
N ALA A 125 22.74 3.76 10.96
CA ALA A 125 23.71 4.57 10.22
C ALA A 125 25.15 4.09 10.47
N GLY A 126 25.50 3.69 11.71
CA GLY A 126 26.78 3.10 12.07
C GLY A 126 26.97 1.69 11.52
N ALA A 127 25.91 0.87 11.43
CA ALA A 127 25.94 -0.44 10.83
C ALA A 127 26.10 -0.37 9.30
N ALA A 128 25.50 0.63 8.65
CA ALA A 128 25.74 0.92 7.23
C ALA A 128 27.19 1.34 6.98
N ALA A 129 27.81 2.07 7.90
CA ALA A 129 29.24 2.39 7.87
C ALA A 129 30.15 1.20 8.25
N GLY A 130 29.67 0.28 9.11
CA GLY A 130 30.40 -0.89 9.61
C GLY A 130 30.20 -2.18 8.79
N ALA A 131 29.17 -2.25 7.94
CA ALA A 131 28.98 -3.34 6.97
C ALA A 131 30.10 -3.37 5.90
N ALA A 132 30.87 -2.27 5.80
CA ALA A 132 32.17 -2.26 5.12
C ALA A 132 33.28 -3.02 5.90
N ALA A 133 33.06 -3.39 7.15
CA ALA A 133 34.08 -3.98 8.06
C ALA A 133 33.58 -5.24 8.80
N GLY A 134 33.03 -6.20 8.07
CA GLY A 134 32.95 -7.62 8.38
C GLY A 134 32.90 -8.09 9.85
N ALA A 135 31.97 -7.58 10.68
CA ALA A 135 31.74 -8.09 12.01
C ALA A 135 30.24 -8.25 12.28
N ASP A 136 29.77 -9.48 12.13
CA ASP A 136 28.47 -9.96 12.60
C ASP A 136 28.44 -9.96 14.14
N ASP A 137 28.07 -8.82 14.72
CA ASP A 137 27.83 -8.74 16.16
C ASP A 137 26.42 -9.25 16.43
N GLY A 138 26.35 -10.55 16.84
CA GLY A 138 25.15 -11.34 17.06
C GLY A 138 24.17 -10.82 18.14
N ARG A 139 24.00 -9.51 18.23
CA ARG A 139 22.95 -8.89 19.06
C ARG A 139 21.61 -8.97 18.34
N LYS A 140 20.78 -9.87 18.79
CA LYS A 140 19.40 -10.05 18.36
C LYS A 140 18.67 -8.69 18.42
N HIS A 141 18.37 -8.12 17.26
CA HIS A 141 17.43 -6.99 17.15
C HIS A 141 16.05 -7.46 17.63
N VAL A 142 15.65 -7.03 18.80
CA VAL A 142 14.31 -7.30 19.31
C VAL A 142 13.38 -6.27 18.68
N ALA A 143 12.45 -6.71 17.84
CA ALA A 143 11.43 -5.84 17.27
C ALA A 143 10.54 -5.25 18.36
N HIS A 144 10.31 -3.95 18.30
CA HIS A 144 9.60 -3.19 19.32
C HIS A 144 8.18 -2.81 18.88
N THR A 145 7.93 -2.71 17.58
CA THR A 145 6.62 -2.44 17.01
C THR A 145 6.11 -3.62 16.21
N TYR A 146 4.79 -3.71 16.03
CA TYR A 146 4.16 -4.70 15.18
C TYR A 146 4.75 -4.69 13.76
N ARG A 147 4.95 -3.49 13.18
CA ARG A 147 5.50 -3.33 11.82
C ARG A 147 6.93 -3.83 11.72
N GLU A 148 7.76 -3.55 12.71
CA GLU A 148 9.15 -4.06 12.75
C GLU A 148 9.17 -5.58 12.85
N ALA A 149 8.36 -6.17 13.74
CA ALA A 149 8.25 -7.61 13.88
C ALA A 149 7.78 -8.27 12.58
N PHE A 150 6.76 -7.70 11.93
CA PHE A 150 6.26 -8.23 10.66
C PHE A 150 7.30 -8.12 9.53
N ARG A 151 8.05 -7.02 9.45
CA ARG A 151 9.17 -6.86 8.50
C ARG A 151 10.30 -7.82 8.80
N ALA A 152 10.59 -8.09 10.08
CA ALA A 152 11.61 -9.04 10.48
C ALA A 152 11.32 -10.48 10.00
N ILE A 153 10.05 -10.86 9.82
CA ILE A 153 9.68 -12.15 9.21
C ILE A 153 10.23 -12.21 7.78
N ALA A 154 9.99 -11.16 7.00
CA ALA A 154 10.40 -11.10 5.59
C ALA A 154 11.93 -11.08 5.40
N GLY A 155 12.66 -10.48 6.35
CA GLY A 155 14.11 -10.35 6.34
C GLY A 155 14.88 -11.45 7.06
N ALA A 156 14.19 -12.41 7.70
CA ALA A 156 14.83 -13.45 8.50
C ALA A 156 15.74 -14.35 7.65
N SER A 157 16.93 -14.62 8.14
CA SER A 157 17.92 -15.45 7.44
C SER A 157 17.67 -16.96 7.56
N ASN A 158 16.81 -17.37 8.49
CA ASN A 158 16.41 -18.76 8.68
C ASN A 158 15.00 -18.87 9.27
N GLU A 159 14.45 -20.08 9.23
CA GLU A 159 13.07 -20.37 9.67
C GLU A 159 12.84 -20.09 11.17
N ALA A 160 13.82 -20.40 12.02
CA ALA A 160 13.68 -20.17 13.47
C ALA A 160 13.52 -18.69 13.80
N LEU A 161 14.29 -17.80 13.12
CA LEU A 161 14.17 -16.35 13.25
C LEU A 161 12.84 -15.85 12.69
N ALA A 162 12.39 -16.38 11.54
CA ALA A 162 11.11 -16.01 10.95
C ALA A 162 9.94 -16.42 11.87
N ALA A 163 9.99 -17.61 12.45
CA ALA A 163 8.97 -18.07 13.40
C ALA A 163 8.96 -17.24 14.69
N ALA A 164 10.13 -16.90 15.24
CA ALA A 164 10.24 -16.04 16.41
C ALA A 164 9.69 -14.63 16.12
N ALA A 165 9.99 -14.07 14.94
CA ALA A 165 9.46 -12.78 14.50
C ALA A 165 7.93 -12.82 14.32
N LEU A 166 7.37 -13.92 13.81
CA LEU A 166 5.92 -14.10 13.67
C LEU A 166 5.24 -14.17 15.05
N MET A 167 5.80 -14.90 16.01
CA MET A 167 5.28 -14.92 17.37
C MET A 167 5.32 -13.52 18.00
N ARG A 168 6.44 -12.80 17.82
CA ARG A 168 6.57 -11.44 18.31
C ARG A 168 5.57 -10.49 17.66
N ALA A 169 5.30 -10.61 16.35
CA ALA A 169 4.26 -9.87 15.68
C ALA A 169 2.86 -10.17 16.26
N GLY A 170 2.58 -11.42 16.64
CA GLY A 170 1.36 -11.81 17.34
C GLY A 170 1.20 -11.13 18.70
N GLU A 171 2.27 -11.09 19.50
CA GLU A 171 2.27 -10.42 20.80
C GLU A 171 2.04 -8.90 20.66
N LEU A 172 2.78 -8.25 19.76
CA LEU A 172 2.65 -6.82 19.51
C LEU A 172 1.33 -6.47 18.83
N GLY A 173 0.81 -7.34 17.96
CA GLY A 173 -0.52 -7.21 17.37
C GLY A 173 -1.64 -7.20 18.40
N SER A 174 -1.52 -8.00 19.48
CA SER A 174 -2.50 -8.00 20.56
C SER A 174 -2.53 -6.67 21.35
N ARG A 175 -1.39 -5.99 21.45
CA ARG A 175 -1.29 -4.70 22.16
C ARG A 175 -2.02 -3.58 21.44
N VAL A 176 -1.94 -3.54 20.10
CA VAL A 176 -2.62 -2.53 19.27
C VAL A 176 -4.09 -2.86 18.97
N ALA A 177 -4.54 -4.08 19.31
CA ALA A 177 -5.83 -4.60 18.88
C ALA A 177 -7.01 -3.76 19.34
N ALA A 178 -7.01 -3.29 20.59
CA ALA A 178 -8.12 -2.52 21.14
C ALA A 178 -8.28 -1.17 20.41
N ALA A 179 -7.20 -0.41 20.28
CA ALA A 179 -7.21 0.90 19.62
C ALA A 179 -7.58 0.77 18.12
N ARG A 180 -7.09 -0.26 17.43
CA ARG A 180 -7.40 -0.49 16.02
C ARG A 180 -8.83 -0.95 15.78
N LYS A 181 -9.36 -1.77 16.68
CA LYS A 181 -10.78 -2.16 16.65
C LYS A 181 -11.67 -0.93 16.85
N GLU A 182 -11.40 -0.10 17.86
CA GLU A 182 -12.16 1.13 18.11
C GLU A 182 -12.09 2.08 16.91
N ARG A 183 -10.91 2.26 16.31
CA ARG A 183 -10.75 3.06 15.09
C ARG A 183 -11.66 2.56 13.98
N ARG A 184 -11.66 1.26 13.70
CA ARG A 184 -12.48 0.65 12.66
C ARG A 184 -13.97 0.89 12.91
N GLU A 185 -14.46 0.60 14.12
CA GLU A 185 -15.84 0.80 14.49
C GLU A 185 -16.27 2.25 14.30
N ARG A 186 -15.47 3.22 14.73
CA ARG A 186 -15.74 4.65 14.53
C ARG A 186 -15.70 5.07 13.05
N GLN A 187 -14.81 4.50 12.25
CA GLN A 187 -14.76 4.76 10.80
C GLN A 187 -16.03 4.25 10.10
N PHE A 188 -16.49 3.05 10.44
CA PHE A 188 -17.76 2.53 9.93
C PHE A 188 -18.97 3.36 10.41
N GLU A 189 -18.99 3.77 11.66
CA GLU A 189 -20.03 4.67 12.18
C GLU A 189 -20.03 6.01 11.44
N ALA A 190 -18.86 6.61 11.22
CA ALA A 190 -18.72 7.86 10.48
C ALA A 190 -19.24 7.73 9.04
N ALA A 191 -18.96 6.63 8.35
CA ALA A 191 -19.49 6.34 7.02
C ALA A 191 -21.03 6.23 7.05
N ARG A 192 -21.59 5.46 7.99
CA ARG A 192 -23.06 5.32 8.15
C ARG A 192 -23.75 6.66 8.41
N ARG A 193 -23.13 7.56 9.18
CA ARG A 193 -23.67 8.91 9.42
C ARG A 193 -23.75 9.76 8.15
N LEU A 194 -22.96 9.42 7.12
CA LEU A 194 -23.01 10.03 5.80
C LEU A 194 -23.88 9.24 4.80
N GLY A 195 -24.55 8.17 5.23
CA GLY A 195 -25.37 7.33 4.37
C GLY A 195 -24.56 6.34 3.52
N LEU A 196 -23.29 6.09 3.87
CA LEU A 196 -22.40 5.16 3.17
C LEU A 196 -22.37 3.80 3.87
N ALA A 197 -22.22 2.72 3.08
CA ALA A 197 -22.17 1.35 3.60
C ALA A 197 -20.88 1.05 4.36
N HIS A 198 -19.76 1.63 3.94
CA HIS A 198 -18.43 1.40 4.51
C HIS A 198 -17.48 2.59 4.25
N PRO A 199 -16.35 2.70 4.98
CA PRO A 199 -15.45 3.85 4.93
C PRO A 199 -14.83 4.15 3.56
N PHE A 200 -14.75 3.18 2.66
CA PHE A 200 -14.18 3.33 1.32
C PHE A 200 -15.23 3.26 0.19
N ALA A 201 -16.53 3.47 0.52
CA ALA A 201 -17.62 3.42 -0.46
C ALA A 201 -17.45 4.36 -1.65
N LEU A 202 -16.68 5.44 -1.48
CA LEU A 202 -16.39 6.41 -2.55
C LEU A 202 -15.17 6.04 -3.41
N ALA A 203 -14.44 4.98 -3.08
CA ALA A 203 -13.32 4.51 -3.92
C ALA A 203 -13.84 3.95 -5.26
N SER A 204 -14.96 3.26 -5.24
CA SER A 204 -15.62 2.69 -6.41
C SER A 204 -17.08 2.33 -6.08
N SER A 205 -17.93 2.26 -7.09
CA SER A 205 -19.26 1.64 -7.00
C SER A 205 -19.21 0.10 -6.99
N ALA A 206 -18.04 -0.50 -7.25
CA ALA A 206 -17.87 -1.95 -7.27
C ALA A 206 -17.90 -2.52 -5.84
N ASP A 207 -18.45 -3.73 -5.70
CA ASP A 207 -18.42 -4.48 -4.45
C ASP A 207 -17.01 -5.04 -4.19
N ILE A 208 -16.24 -4.34 -3.37
CA ILE A 208 -14.87 -4.70 -3.00
C ILE A 208 -14.80 -6.09 -2.35
N ARG A 209 -15.78 -6.43 -1.53
CA ARG A 209 -15.85 -7.74 -0.87
C ARG A 209 -16.01 -8.86 -1.90
N ALA A 210 -16.94 -8.70 -2.84
CA ALA A 210 -17.15 -9.66 -3.91
C ALA A 210 -15.92 -9.79 -4.81
N LEU A 211 -15.28 -8.68 -5.18
CA LEU A 211 -14.06 -8.68 -5.99
C LEU A 211 -12.89 -9.37 -5.27
N ALA A 212 -12.70 -9.10 -3.99
CA ALA A 212 -11.64 -9.70 -3.18
C ALA A 212 -11.85 -11.22 -3.03
N SER A 213 -13.08 -11.65 -2.70
CA SER A 213 -13.45 -13.08 -2.61
C SER A 213 -13.24 -13.79 -3.95
N SER A 214 -13.73 -13.20 -5.04
CA SER A 214 -13.58 -13.77 -6.39
C SER A 214 -12.12 -13.92 -6.81
N LEU A 215 -11.23 -12.96 -6.46
CA LEU A 215 -9.81 -13.10 -6.75
C LEU A 215 -9.16 -14.22 -5.92
N LEU A 216 -9.47 -14.33 -4.63
CA LEU A 216 -8.98 -15.41 -3.79
C LEU A 216 -9.45 -16.77 -4.31
N GLU A 217 -10.73 -16.89 -4.68
CA GLU A 217 -11.32 -18.12 -5.24
C GLU A 217 -10.70 -18.50 -6.59
N ALA A 218 -10.61 -17.57 -7.53
CA ALA A 218 -10.04 -17.81 -8.85
C ALA A 218 -8.55 -18.22 -8.80
N THR A 219 -7.83 -17.78 -7.79
CA THR A 219 -6.39 -18.07 -7.58
C THR A 219 -6.13 -19.24 -6.64
N GLU A 220 -7.14 -19.80 -5.99
CA GLU A 220 -6.99 -20.85 -4.96
C GLU A 220 -6.33 -22.14 -5.49
N PRO A 221 -6.75 -22.71 -6.63
CA PRO A 221 -6.16 -23.96 -7.13
C PRO A 221 -4.65 -23.84 -7.33
N PHE A 222 -4.22 -22.69 -7.87
CA PHE A 222 -2.80 -22.42 -8.11
C PHE A 222 -2.03 -22.21 -6.78
N ALA A 223 -2.61 -21.49 -5.81
CA ALA A 223 -2.00 -21.31 -4.50
C ALA A 223 -1.78 -22.65 -3.76
N VAL A 224 -2.78 -23.52 -3.80
CA VAL A 224 -2.68 -24.86 -3.18
C VAL A 224 -1.54 -25.67 -3.79
N GLU A 225 -1.41 -25.67 -5.12
CA GLU A 225 -0.31 -26.39 -5.78
C GLU A 225 1.05 -25.75 -5.49
N LEU A 226 1.15 -24.41 -5.49
CA LEU A 226 2.36 -23.68 -5.10
C LEU A 226 2.83 -24.08 -3.70
N PHE A 227 1.93 -24.09 -2.70
CA PHE A 227 2.26 -24.45 -1.33
C PHE A 227 2.63 -25.94 -1.20
N LYS A 228 1.99 -26.81 -1.97
CA LYS A 228 2.32 -28.23 -2.01
C LYS A 228 3.72 -28.48 -2.59
N GLN A 229 4.08 -27.76 -3.66
CA GLN A 229 5.42 -27.83 -4.25
C GLN A 229 6.48 -27.29 -3.30
N ALA A 230 6.23 -26.14 -2.66
CA ALA A 230 7.14 -25.54 -1.69
C ALA A 230 7.40 -26.48 -0.51
N ARG A 231 6.36 -27.12 0.04
CA ARG A 231 6.49 -28.13 1.11
C ARG A 231 7.39 -29.30 0.72
N LYS A 232 7.32 -29.77 -0.52
CA LYS A 232 8.17 -30.86 -1.03
C LYS A 232 9.63 -30.44 -1.10
N THR A 233 9.89 -29.22 -1.50
CA THR A 233 11.25 -28.69 -1.68
C THR A 233 11.95 -28.44 -0.34
N GLU A 234 11.22 -28.07 0.71
CA GLU A 234 11.73 -27.78 2.05
C GLU A 234 11.85 -29.00 2.98
N GLY A 235 11.73 -30.22 2.47
CA GLY A 235 11.97 -31.44 3.25
C GLY A 235 10.74 -32.07 3.92
N GLY A 236 9.52 -31.67 3.52
CA GLY A 236 8.30 -32.35 3.92
C GLY A 236 7.20 -31.45 4.50
N GLN A 237 6.07 -32.07 4.87
CA GLN A 237 4.86 -31.35 5.33
C GLN A 237 5.05 -30.52 6.62
N ALA A 238 6.04 -30.83 7.43
CA ALA A 238 6.26 -30.16 8.72
C ALA A 238 6.96 -28.79 8.60
N ALA A 239 7.58 -28.50 7.47
CA ALA A 239 8.42 -27.28 7.31
C ALA A 239 7.65 -26.05 6.83
N TRP A 240 6.54 -26.20 6.08
CA TRP A 240 5.83 -25.04 5.55
C TRP A 240 5.00 -24.32 6.62
N ARG A 241 5.29 -23.04 6.83
CA ARG A 241 4.60 -22.16 7.76
C ARG A 241 4.19 -20.86 7.07
N ALA A 242 3.30 -20.10 7.71
CA ALA A 242 2.94 -18.76 7.23
C ALA A 242 4.16 -17.84 7.07
N SER A 243 5.19 -17.99 7.90
CA SER A 243 6.45 -17.26 7.79
C SER A 243 7.18 -17.50 6.47
N SER A 244 7.19 -18.73 5.95
CA SER A 244 7.81 -19.06 4.64
C SER A 244 7.09 -18.35 3.50
N ALA A 245 5.75 -18.33 3.50
CA ALA A 245 4.98 -17.62 2.49
C ALA A 245 5.16 -16.10 2.59
N ILE A 246 5.25 -15.55 3.81
CA ILE A 246 5.54 -14.12 4.03
C ILE A 246 6.93 -13.78 3.48
N GLN A 247 7.94 -14.62 3.72
CA GLN A 247 9.28 -14.42 3.16
C GLN A 247 9.28 -14.43 1.64
N LEU A 248 8.53 -15.34 1.01
CA LEU A 248 8.42 -15.39 -0.44
C LEU A 248 7.69 -14.17 -1.02
N ALA A 249 6.60 -13.72 -0.37
CA ALA A 249 5.81 -12.58 -0.81
C ALA A 249 6.50 -11.22 -0.54
N LEU A 250 7.17 -11.07 0.61
CA LEU A 250 7.66 -9.78 1.10
C LEU A 250 9.19 -9.74 1.29
N GLY A 251 9.90 -10.84 1.07
CA GLY A 251 11.35 -10.93 1.16
C GLY A 251 12.07 -10.07 0.11
N HIS A 252 13.38 -10.16 0.11
CA HIS A 252 14.23 -9.32 -0.76
C HIS A 252 14.37 -9.88 -2.18
N GLY A 253 14.22 -11.20 -2.34
CA GLY A 253 14.45 -11.89 -3.61
C GLY A 253 15.92 -12.12 -3.92
N ALA A 254 16.22 -12.55 -5.17
CA ALA A 254 17.57 -12.83 -5.63
C ALA A 254 18.38 -11.54 -5.80
N ARG A 255 19.69 -11.60 -5.55
CA ARG A 255 20.63 -10.48 -5.72
C ARG A 255 21.37 -10.49 -7.05
N GLU A 256 21.45 -11.63 -7.72
CA GLU A 256 22.21 -11.81 -8.95
C GLU A 256 21.75 -10.86 -10.05
N GLY A 257 22.67 -10.07 -10.59
CA GLY A 257 22.42 -9.08 -11.64
C GLY A 257 21.84 -7.75 -11.17
N TRP A 258 21.37 -7.65 -9.92
CA TRP A 258 20.83 -6.42 -9.37
C TRP A 258 21.91 -5.55 -8.74
N PRO A 259 21.84 -4.20 -8.86
CA PRO A 259 22.80 -3.31 -8.25
C PRO A 259 22.81 -3.44 -6.73
N ALA A 260 23.98 -3.21 -6.11
CA ALA A 260 24.12 -3.27 -4.65
C ALA A 260 23.31 -2.17 -3.95
N HIS A 261 23.10 -1.03 -4.61
CA HIS A 261 22.34 0.10 -4.09
C HIS A 261 21.28 0.53 -5.08
N LEU A 262 20.07 0.79 -4.59
CA LEU A 262 19.00 1.38 -5.37
C LEU A 262 19.04 2.90 -5.22
N GLY A 263 19.57 3.58 -6.24
CA GLY A 263 19.45 5.02 -6.39
C GLY A 263 18.41 5.41 -7.43
N GLN A 264 17.87 6.63 -7.33
CA GLN A 264 16.96 7.19 -8.33
C GLN A 264 17.54 7.08 -9.75
N ARG A 265 18.82 7.38 -9.89
CA ARG A 265 19.54 7.29 -11.18
C ARG A 265 19.42 5.91 -11.84
N TRP A 266 19.42 4.83 -11.07
CA TRP A 266 19.24 3.49 -11.62
C TRP A 266 17.85 3.29 -12.24
N LEU A 267 16.80 3.78 -11.58
CA LEU A 267 15.43 3.73 -12.14
C LEU A 267 15.34 4.55 -13.42
N ASP A 268 15.91 5.76 -13.44
CA ASP A 268 15.92 6.62 -14.60
C ASP A 268 16.67 5.99 -15.78
N GLU A 269 17.77 5.30 -15.53
CA GLU A 269 18.54 4.56 -16.55
C GLU A 269 17.80 3.29 -17.01
N ALA A 270 17.26 2.50 -16.09
CA ALA A 270 16.56 1.26 -16.40
C ALA A 270 15.29 1.49 -17.25
N PHE A 271 14.62 2.62 -17.04
CA PHE A 271 13.41 3.03 -17.74
C PHE A 271 13.61 4.28 -18.62
N LEU A 272 14.82 4.50 -19.12
CA LEU A 272 15.24 5.73 -19.81
C LEU A 272 14.25 6.23 -20.88
N ALA A 273 13.65 5.31 -21.63
CA ALA A 273 12.74 5.67 -22.72
C ALA A 273 11.40 6.22 -22.23
N ILE A 274 10.99 5.86 -21.02
CA ILE A 274 9.69 6.29 -20.44
C ILE A 274 9.83 7.12 -19.17
N ALA A 275 11.04 7.24 -18.61
CA ALA A 275 11.27 7.89 -17.32
C ALA A 275 10.74 9.33 -17.28
N PRO A 276 9.85 9.66 -16.32
CA PRO A 276 9.40 11.04 -16.14
C PRO A 276 10.51 11.87 -15.47
N ARG A 277 10.49 13.19 -15.72
CA ARG A 277 11.42 14.09 -15.04
C ARG A 277 10.91 14.45 -13.64
N GLY A 278 11.81 14.45 -12.66
CA GLY A 278 11.54 14.97 -11.32
C GLY A 278 10.63 14.10 -10.45
N VAL A 279 10.50 12.81 -10.76
CA VAL A 279 9.81 11.84 -9.92
C VAL A 279 10.85 11.06 -9.12
N GLU A 280 10.83 11.22 -7.81
CA GLU A 280 11.77 10.59 -6.89
C GLU A 280 11.03 9.66 -5.92
N ILE A 281 11.72 8.58 -5.51
CA ILE A 281 11.27 7.70 -4.43
C ILE A 281 12.19 7.85 -3.23
N GLY A 282 11.63 7.62 -2.04
CA GLY A 282 12.41 7.59 -0.80
C GLY A 282 13.40 6.42 -0.75
N PRO A 283 14.33 6.43 0.22
CA PRO A 283 15.29 5.35 0.41
C PRO A 283 14.57 4.01 0.60
N GLN A 284 15.10 2.98 -0.03
CA GLN A 284 14.59 1.63 0.05
C GLN A 284 15.28 0.85 1.17
N PRO A 285 14.56 -0.04 1.89
CA PRO A 285 15.15 -0.83 2.96
C PRO A 285 16.18 -1.83 2.41
N GLU A 286 17.30 -1.97 3.07
CA GLU A 286 18.27 -3.02 2.81
C GLU A 286 17.93 -4.31 3.59
N PRO A 287 18.37 -5.47 3.10
CA PRO A 287 19.13 -5.72 1.89
C PRO A 287 18.30 -5.62 0.60
N LEU A 288 18.95 -5.22 -0.51
CA LEU A 288 18.32 -5.11 -1.81
C LEU A 288 18.34 -6.45 -2.56
N GLY A 289 17.30 -6.71 -3.33
CA GLY A 289 17.18 -7.87 -4.21
C GLY A 289 16.01 -7.71 -5.18
N SER A 290 15.81 -8.65 -6.08
CA SER A 290 14.83 -8.56 -7.17
C SER A 290 13.42 -8.12 -6.71
N ALA A 291 12.93 -8.65 -5.58
CA ALA A 291 11.63 -8.26 -5.03
C ALA A 291 11.63 -6.85 -4.41
N THR A 292 12.77 -6.37 -3.90
CA THR A 292 12.92 -4.98 -3.46
C THR A 292 12.82 -4.01 -4.64
N PHE A 293 13.49 -4.33 -5.76
CA PHE A 293 13.41 -3.53 -6.97
C PHE A 293 12.01 -3.54 -7.59
N LEU A 294 11.30 -4.67 -7.53
CA LEU A 294 9.90 -4.76 -7.95
C LEU A 294 9.02 -3.79 -7.15
N ARG A 295 9.15 -3.77 -5.82
CA ARG A 295 8.41 -2.83 -4.97
C ARG A 295 8.83 -1.37 -5.19
N ALA A 296 10.11 -1.12 -5.42
CA ALA A 296 10.61 0.21 -5.75
C ALA A 296 10.03 0.73 -7.07
N ALA A 297 9.96 -0.11 -8.10
CA ALA A 297 9.32 0.21 -9.37
C ALA A 297 7.82 0.49 -9.21
N ALA A 298 7.11 -0.28 -8.38
CA ALA A 298 5.73 0.00 -8.04
C ALA A 298 5.56 1.37 -7.35
N THR A 299 6.43 1.68 -6.39
CA THR A 299 6.42 2.97 -5.68
C THR A 299 6.73 4.12 -6.65
N TRP A 300 7.67 3.94 -7.57
CA TRP A 300 8.03 4.93 -8.55
C TRP A 300 6.89 5.21 -9.56
N GLY A 301 6.25 4.16 -10.09
CA GLY A 301 5.07 4.30 -10.93
C GLY A 301 3.91 5.00 -10.22
N PHE A 302 3.66 4.67 -8.95
CA PHE A 302 2.69 5.35 -8.09
C PHE A 302 3.05 6.84 -7.93
N ALA A 303 4.30 7.14 -7.60
CA ALA A 303 4.80 8.51 -7.44
C ALA A 303 4.70 9.29 -8.76
N TRP A 304 5.01 8.68 -9.88
CA TRP A 304 4.85 9.28 -11.20
C TRP A 304 3.40 9.73 -11.44
N ARG A 305 2.44 8.83 -11.24
CA ARG A 305 1.03 9.17 -11.44
C ARG A 305 0.52 10.24 -10.49
N THR A 306 0.97 10.24 -9.23
CA THR A 306 0.52 11.21 -8.22
C THR A 306 1.18 12.57 -8.34
N SER A 307 2.42 12.65 -8.86
CA SER A 307 3.16 13.92 -9.00
C SER A 307 3.02 14.57 -10.37
N GLY A 308 2.51 13.84 -11.37
CA GLY A 308 2.42 14.32 -12.76
C GLY A 308 1.38 15.41 -13.00
N THR A 309 0.40 15.59 -12.11
CA THR A 309 -0.67 16.58 -12.27
C THR A 309 -0.13 18.01 -12.24
N PRO A 310 -0.59 18.91 -13.16
CA PRO A 310 -0.17 20.31 -13.19
C PRO A 310 -0.48 21.04 -11.88
N ARG A 311 0.41 21.92 -11.45
CA ARG A 311 0.21 22.73 -10.22
C ARG A 311 -0.99 23.67 -10.30
N SER A 312 -1.43 24.03 -11.50
CA SER A 312 -2.62 24.85 -11.74
C SER A 312 -3.93 24.08 -11.60
N MET A 313 -3.88 22.75 -11.55
CA MET A 313 -5.09 21.93 -11.37
C MET A 313 -5.63 22.09 -9.95
N PRO A 314 -6.94 22.27 -9.76
CA PRO A 314 -7.58 22.25 -8.43
C PRO A 314 -7.20 21.01 -7.64
N PHE A 315 -7.07 21.13 -6.33
CA PHE A 315 -6.57 20.06 -5.47
C PHE A 315 -7.47 18.80 -5.51
N GLY A 316 -8.79 18.98 -5.51
CA GLY A 316 -9.75 17.88 -5.60
C GLY A 316 -9.68 17.10 -6.93
N LEU A 317 -9.08 17.69 -7.98
CA LEU A 317 -8.79 17.01 -9.24
C LEU A 317 -7.37 16.44 -9.28
N ALA A 318 -6.41 17.18 -8.72
CA ALA A 318 -4.99 16.83 -8.76
C ALA A 318 -4.62 15.70 -7.80
N ARG A 319 -5.42 15.47 -6.79
CA ARG A 319 -5.19 14.45 -5.74
C ARG A 319 -6.46 13.67 -5.49
N ASP A 320 -6.31 12.35 -5.31
CA ASP A 320 -7.38 11.45 -4.94
C ASP A 320 -7.04 10.76 -3.61
N PRO A 321 -7.93 10.80 -2.61
CA PRO A 321 -7.73 10.05 -1.37
C PRO A 321 -7.75 8.53 -1.60
N TYR A 322 -8.38 8.07 -2.68
CA TYR A 322 -8.43 6.68 -3.11
C TYR A 322 -7.68 6.52 -4.44
N PRO A 323 -6.33 6.53 -4.45
CA PRO A 323 -5.53 6.72 -5.66
C PRO A 323 -5.45 5.45 -6.52
N VAL A 324 -6.59 4.93 -6.96
CA VAL A 324 -6.70 3.72 -7.80
C VAL A 324 -5.85 3.82 -9.07
N PRO A 325 -5.89 4.92 -9.85
CA PRO A 325 -5.04 5.05 -11.03
C PRO A 325 -3.55 5.03 -10.72
N ALA A 326 -3.15 5.54 -9.55
CA ALA A 326 -1.74 5.54 -9.15
C ALA A 326 -1.27 4.11 -8.78
N TYR A 327 -2.10 3.33 -8.09
CA TYR A 327 -1.80 1.91 -7.86
C TYR A 327 -1.71 1.13 -9.17
N ARG A 328 -2.63 1.35 -10.11
CA ARG A 328 -2.59 0.74 -11.45
C ARG A 328 -1.29 1.04 -12.18
N PHE A 329 -0.84 2.31 -12.19
CA PHE A 329 0.46 2.70 -12.74
C PHE A 329 1.61 1.99 -12.04
N GLY A 330 1.60 1.96 -10.71
CA GLY A 330 2.62 1.30 -9.91
C GLY A 330 2.75 -0.18 -10.26
N PHE A 331 1.64 -0.90 -10.29
CA PHE A 331 1.63 -2.32 -10.63
C PHE A 331 2.04 -2.59 -12.09
N ALA A 332 1.66 -1.73 -13.02
CA ALA A 332 2.07 -1.85 -14.42
C ALA A 332 3.59 -1.67 -14.59
N ILE A 333 4.19 -0.68 -13.93
CA ILE A 333 5.65 -0.50 -13.95
C ILE A 333 6.36 -1.67 -13.24
N ALA A 334 5.82 -2.14 -12.12
CA ALA A 334 6.37 -3.29 -11.42
C ALA A 334 6.35 -4.57 -12.27
N SER A 335 5.31 -4.79 -13.08
CA SER A 335 5.22 -5.98 -13.94
C SER A 335 6.39 -6.07 -14.94
N VAL A 336 6.90 -4.93 -15.41
CA VAL A 336 8.07 -4.88 -16.30
C VAL A 336 9.32 -5.51 -15.65
N ILE A 337 9.53 -5.29 -14.35
CA ILE A 337 10.66 -5.87 -13.61
C ILE A 337 10.64 -7.40 -13.66
N ALA A 338 9.45 -8.00 -13.69
CA ALA A 338 9.28 -9.45 -13.77
C ALA A 338 9.40 -10.00 -15.21
N GLU A 339 9.51 -9.15 -16.25
CA GLU A 339 9.63 -9.61 -17.63
C GLU A 339 11.03 -10.19 -17.92
N PRO A 340 11.12 -11.40 -18.50
CA PRO A 340 12.43 -11.98 -18.88
C PRO A 340 13.20 -11.09 -19.88
N SER A 341 12.49 -10.36 -20.73
CA SER A 341 13.09 -9.40 -21.67
C SER A 341 13.78 -8.24 -20.97
N PHE A 342 13.15 -7.67 -19.94
CA PHE A 342 13.75 -6.64 -19.09
C PHE A 342 15.03 -7.15 -18.41
N GLN A 343 14.96 -8.30 -17.78
CA GLN A 343 16.09 -8.86 -17.03
C GLN A 343 17.28 -9.21 -17.94
N ARG A 344 17.03 -9.74 -19.14
CA ARG A 344 18.08 -10.01 -20.11
C ARG A 344 18.75 -8.76 -20.66
N ARG A 345 17.95 -7.72 -20.92
CA ARG A 345 18.43 -6.50 -21.60
C ARG A 345 18.96 -5.43 -20.64
N THR A 346 18.35 -5.30 -19.46
CA THR A 346 18.71 -4.26 -18.49
C THR A 346 19.71 -4.77 -17.44
N LEU A 347 19.56 -6.04 -17.03
CA LEU A 347 20.46 -6.66 -16.05
C LEU A 347 21.50 -7.56 -16.70
N GLU A 348 21.50 -7.69 -18.04
CA GLU A 348 22.43 -8.51 -18.82
C GLU A 348 22.48 -9.98 -18.38
N LEU A 349 21.39 -10.49 -17.79
CA LEU A 349 21.33 -11.85 -17.29
C LEU A 349 21.24 -12.87 -18.42
N PRO A 350 21.95 -14.03 -18.29
CA PRO A 350 21.76 -15.16 -19.19
C PRO A 350 20.28 -15.58 -19.23
N GLY A 351 19.77 -15.96 -20.40
CA GLY A 351 18.37 -16.24 -20.63
C GLY A 351 17.75 -17.22 -19.59
N ARG A 352 18.49 -18.27 -19.23
CA ARG A 352 18.06 -19.26 -18.23
C ARG A 352 17.91 -18.63 -16.83
N VAL A 353 18.83 -17.74 -16.43
CA VAL A 353 18.77 -17.04 -15.14
C VAL A 353 17.63 -16.05 -15.14
N ALA A 354 17.47 -15.26 -16.21
CA ALA A 354 16.38 -14.31 -16.38
C ALA A 354 15.00 -15.00 -16.28
N THR A 355 14.79 -16.13 -16.96
CA THR A 355 13.55 -16.91 -16.87
C THR A 355 13.28 -17.40 -15.45
N LYS A 356 14.30 -17.91 -14.76
CA LYS A 356 14.17 -18.37 -13.36
C LYS A 356 13.80 -17.22 -12.42
N GLN A 357 14.48 -16.08 -12.52
CA GLN A 357 14.17 -14.90 -11.69
C GLN A 357 12.79 -14.33 -12.01
N SER A 358 12.41 -14.25 -13.27
CA SER A 358 11.07 -13.84 -13.71
C SER A 358 10.01 -14.68 -13.04
N ARG A 359 10.15 -16.00 -13.05
CA ARG A 359 9.20 -16.91 -12.38
C ARG A 359 9.08 -16.64 -10.88
N VAL A 360 10.20 -16.45 -10.19
CA VAL A 360 10.19 -16.09 -8.76
C VAL A 360 9.48 -14.76 -8.50
N LEU A 361 9.77 -13.73 -9.31
CA LEU A 361 9.13 -12.42 -9.18
C LEU A 361 7.62 -12.47 -9.45
N ARG A 362 7.19 -13.23 -10.44
CA ARG A 362 5.78 -13.45 -10.74
C ARG A 362 5.08 -14.21 -9.60
N THR A 363 5.75 -15.19 -8.97
CA THR A 363 5.26 -15.84 -7.75
C THR A 363 5.12 -14.84 -6.59
N THR A 364 6.09 -13.94 -6.43
CA THR A 364 6.01 -12.85 -5.45
C THR A 364 4.82 -11.94 -5.72
N MET A 365 4.61 -11.53 -6.97
CA MET A 365 3.46 -10.70 -7.37
C MET A 365 2.13 -11.41 -7.13
N PHE A 366 2.05 -12.70 -7.44
CA PHE A 366 0.89 -13.54 -7.20
C PHE A 366 0.51 -13.59 -5.72
N LEU A 367 1.48 -13.89 -4.85
CA LEU A 367 1.24 -13.91 -3.40
C LEU A 367 0.87 -12.51 -2.87
N HIS A 368 1.52 -11.46 -3.37
CA HIS A 368 1.18 -10.09 -3.01
C HIS A 368 -0.25 -9.72 -3.44
N ALA A 369 -0.70 -10.15 -4.61
CA ALA A 369 -2.08 -9.96 -5.07
C ALA A 369 -3.09 -10.62 -4.12
N ARG A 370 -2.80 -11.84 -3.64
CA ARG A 370 -3.63 -12.54 -2.65
C ARG A 370 -3.62 -11.84 -1.29
N VAL A 371 -2.47 -11.30 -0.86
CA VAL A 371 -2.37 -10.48 0.36
C VAL A 371 -3.24 -9.24 0.26
N ILE A 372 -3.19 -8.51 -0.87
CA ILE A 372 -4.03 -7.33 -1.11
C ILE A 372 -5.52 -7.70 -1.06
N ALA A 373 -5.92 -8.76 -1.75
CA ALA A 373 -7.31 -9.24 -1.75
C ALA A 373 -7.79 -9.61 -0.34
N ALA A 374 -7.00 -10.38 0.40
CA ALA A 374 -7.35 -10.78 1.76
C ALA A 374 -7.47 -9.59 2.72
N ARG A 375 -6.55 -8.63 2.62
CA ARG A 375 -6.60 -7.41 3.44
C ARG A 375 -7.78 -6.52 3.04
N ALA A 376 -8.09 -6.38 1.75
CA ALA A 376 -9.27 -5.66 1.27
C ALA A 376 -10.57 -6.32 1.77
N LEU A 377 -10.63 -7.67 1.77
CA LEU A 377 -11.75 -8.41 2.31
C LEU A 377 -11.93 -8.14 3.81
N LEU A 378 -10.84 -8.24 4.60
CA LEU A 378 -10.88 -7.96 6.03
C LEU A 378 -11.19 -6.49 6.35
N SER A 379 -10.73 -5.55 5.51
CA SER A 379 -11.06 -4.12 5.64
C SER A 379 -12.53 -3.83 5.35
N SER A 380 -13.22 -4.72 4.61
CA SER A 380 -14.66 -4.62 4.34
C SER A 380 -15.54 -5.11 5.51
N GLU A 381 -14.93 -5.74 6.52
CA GLU A 381 -15.63 -6.22 7.71
C GLU A 381 -15.52 -5.22 8.86
N GLU A 382 -16.65 -4.81 9.43
CA GLU A 382 -16.65 -3.98 10.64
C GLU A 382 -16.07 -4.75 11.84
N HIS A 383 -16.35 -6.06 11.90
CA HIS A 383 -15.89 -6.95 12.96
C HIS A 383 -15.18 -8.17 12.38
N VAL A 384 -13.86 -8.23 12.54
CA VAL A 384 -13.08 -9.40 12.14
C VAL A 384 -13.04 -10.42 13.26
N THR A 385 -13.69 -11.57 13.05
CA THR A 385 -13.62 -12.68 14.04
C THR A 385 -12.28 -13.41 13.91
N PRO A 386 -11.80 -14.06 15.01
CA PRO A 386 -10.60 -14.90 14.95
C PRO A 386 -10.68 -15.99 13.86
N ALA A 387 -11.82 -16.68 13.76
CA ALA A 387 -12.02 -17.75 12.78
C ALA A 387 -11.94 -17.24 11.33
N LEU A 388 -12.60 -16.13 11.02
CA LEU A 388 -12.54 -15.50 9.71
C LEU A 388 -11.10 -15.09 9.34
N PHE A 389 -10.37 -14.51 10.29
CA PHE A 389 -8.99 -14.10 10.08
C PHE A 389 -8.07 -15.28 9.80
N GLU A 390 -8.19 -16.35 10.60
CA GLU A 390 -7.39 -17.57 10.43
C GLU A 390 -7.72 -18.27 9.10
N GLU A 391 -8.98 -18.37 8.72
CA GLU A 391 -9.42 -18.92 7.44
C GLU A 391 -8.80 -18.14 6.25
N ILE A 392 -8.99 -16.81 6.23
CA ILE A 392 -8.51 -15.99 5.12
C ILE A 392 -6.99 -16.03 5.03
N THR A 393 -6.29 -15.92 6.15
CA THR A 393 -4.81 -15.96 6.15
C THR A 393 -4.26 -17.34 5.81
N ALA A 394 -4.93 -18.43 6.20
CA ALA A 394 -4.58 -19.78 5.78
C ALA A 394 -4.69 -19.96 4.25
N ARG A 395 -5.71 -19.40 3.62
CA ARG A 395 -5.84 -19.38 2.16
C ARG A 395 -4.69 -18.63 1.49
N VAL A 396 -4.25 -17.50 2.06
CA VAL A 396 -3.18 -16.66 1.49
C VAL A 396 -1.80 -17.25 1.66
N PHE A 397 -1.51 -17.83 2.83
CA PHE A 397 -0.16 -18.25 3.22
C PHE A 397 0.02 -19.76 3.29
N GLY A 398 -1.04 -20.55 3.05
CA GLY A 398 -1.01 -22.01 3.24
C GLY A 398 -0.96 -22.45 4.71
N ALA A 399 -1.00 -21.51 5.65
CA ALA A 399 -1.09 -21.68 7.08
C ALA A 399 -1.66 -20.41 7.73
N PRO A 400 -2.45 -20.50 8.81
CA PRO A 400 -3.05 -19.33 9.44
C PRO A 400 -2.01 -18.44 10.12
N LEU A 401 -2.25 -17.12 10.11
CA LEU A 401 -1.56 -16.19 11.00
C LEU A 401 -2.17 -16.27 12.42
N PRO A 402 -1.39 -15.92 13.46
CA PRO A 402 -1.93 -15.83 14.83
C PRO A 402 -3.15 -14.90 14.90
N ALA A 403 -4.26 -15.36 15.48
CA ALA A 403 -5.51 -14.59 15.59
C ALA A 403 -5.33 -13.24 16.32
N SER A 404 -4.31 -13.13 17.17
CA SER A 404 -3.93 -11.88 17.84
C SER A 404 -3.51 -10.74 16.88
N MET A 405 -3.18 -11.07 15.64
CA MET A 405 -2.80 -10.09 14.60
C MET A 405 -3.99 -9.53 13.82
N ARG A 406 -5.22 -10.04 14.04
CA ARG A 406 -6.39 -9.74 13.19
C ARG A 406 -6.70 -8.25 13.05
N GLU A 407 -6.50 -7.46 14.09
CA GLU A 407 -6.72 -6.01 14.04
C GLU A 407 -5.49 -5.24 13.54
N ALA A 408 -4.29 -5.82 13.71
CA ALA A 408 -3.05 -5.18 13.33
C ALA A 408 -2.65 -5.43 11.86
N TRP A 409 -3.12 -6.53 11.25
CA TRP A 409 -2.70 -6.93 9.91
C TRP A 409 -3.30 -6.08 8.77
N PRO A 410 -4.61 -5.71 8.78
CA PRO A 410 -5.15 -4.74 7.82
C PRO A 410 -4.54 -3.35 8.02
N ASP A 411 -4.47 -2.55 6.97
CA ASP A 411 -4.00 -1.17 7.07
C ASP A 411 -5.05 -0.31 7.81
N PRO A 412 -4.70 0.38 8.87
CA PRO A 412 -5.61 1.27 9.57
C PRO A 412 -6.12 2.45 8.70
N ARG A 413 -5.46 2.72 7.56
CA ARG A 413 -5.89 3.70 6.56
C ARG A 413 -6.86 3.13 5.53
N MET A 414 -7.12 1.83 5.58
CA MET A 414 -7.98 1.12 4.62
C MET A 414 -7.56 1.38 3.16
N ALA A 415 -6.26 1.33 2.87
CA ALA A 415 -5.73 1.56 1.53
C ALA A 415 -5.94 0.36 0.59
N GLU A 416 -6.14 -0.83 1.12
CA GLU A 416 -6.22 -2.07 0.35
C GLU A 416 -7.38 -2.12 -0.66
N PRO A 417 -8.57 -1.56 -0.40
CA PRO A 417 -9.61 -1.48 -1.42
C PRO A 417 -9.14 -0.76 -2.69
N ALA A 418 -8.46 0.37 -2.55
CA ALA A 418 -7.91 1.10 -3.70
C ALA A 418 -6.75 0.34 -4.37
N GLN A 419 -5.92 -0.34 -3.59
CA GLN A 419 -4.86 -1.22 -4.11
C GLN A 419 -5.45 -2.38 -4.92
N LEU A 420 -6.50 -3.04 -4.42
CA LEU A 420 -7.19 -4.12 -5.12
C LEU A 420 -7.75 -3.65 -6.47
N LEU A 421 -8.46 -2.53 -6.48
CA LEU A 421 -9.00 -1.95 -7.71
C LEU A 421 -7.90 -1.61 -8.72
N GLY A 422 -6.81 -0.98 -8.26
CA GLY A 422 -5.65 -0.69 -9.09
C GLY A 422 -5.01 -1.95 -9.66
N LEU A 423 -4.86 -2.99 -8.85
CA LEU A 423 -4.32 -4.29 -9.25
C LEU A 423 -5.20 -4.97 -10.30
N LEU A 424 -6.51 -5.05 -10.08
CA LEU A 424 -7.45 -5.67 -11.03
C LEU A 424 -7.49 -4.92 -12.37
N GLY A 425 -7.34 -3.60 -12.36
CA GLY A 425 -7.27 -2.80 -13.58
C GLY A 425 -5.91 -2.83 -14.29
N THR A 426 -4.87 -3.41 -13.67
CA THR A 426 -3.50 -3.39 -14.22
C THR A 426 -3.39 -4.23 -15.49
N GLN A 427 -4.02 -5.40 -15.54
CA GLN A 427 -3.90 -6.31 -16.68
C GLN A 427 -4.42 -5.66 -17.98
N ALA A 428 -5.61 -5.08 -17.94
CA ALA A 428 -6.19 -4.38 -19.10
C ALA A 428 -5.34 -3.17 -19.51
N PHE A 429 -4.78 -2.45 -18.52
CA PHE A 429 -3.91 -1.30 -18.78
C PHE A 429 -2.60 -1.72 -19.47
N VAL A 430 -1.96 -2.80 -19.05
CA VAL A 430 -0.73 -3.32 -19.66
C VAL A 430 -1.04 -3.86 -21.07
N GLU A 431 -2.16 -4.57 -21.25
CA GLU A 431 -2.59 -5.04 -22.57
C GLU A 431 -2.81 -3.89 -23.58
N ASP A 432 -3.40 -2.76 -23.14
CA ASP A 432 -3.52 -1.56 -23.97
C ASP A 432 -2.16 -0.98 -24.34
N LEU A 433 -1.20 -0.94 -23.39
CA LEU A 433 0.17 -0.50 -23.68
C LEU A 433 0.88 -1.43 -24.67
N VAL A 434 0.76 -2.73 -24.51
CA VAL A 434 1.31 -3.74 -25.44
C VAL A 434 0.68 -3.61 -26.82
N HIS A 435 -0.65 -3.49 -26.88
CA HIS A 435 -1.36 -3.33 -28.17
C HIS A 435 -0.92 -2.08 -28.93
N ARG A 436 -0.62 -0.97 -28.24
CA ARG A 436 -0.22 0.30 -28.86
C ARG A 436 1.27 0.42 -29.16
N TYR A 437 2.13 -0.25 -28.39
CA TYR A 437 3.57 0.02 -28.33
C TYR A 437 4.44 -1.23 -28.35
N ASP A 438 3.88 -2.41 -28.56
CA ASP A 438 4.49 -3.74 -28.52
C ASP A 438 4.92 -4.22 -27.11
N ASP A 439 5.37 -5.45 -27.02
CA ASP A 439 5.74 -6.13 -25.76
C ASP A 439 6.82 -5.40 -24.96
N ASP A 440 7.68 -4.62 -25.63
CA ASP A 440 8.72 -3.82 -24.99
C ASP A 440 8.38 -2.33 -24.87
N TRP A 441 7.07 -2.02 -24.68
CA TRP A 441 6.53 -0.67 -24.54
C TRP A 441 7.32 0.22 -23.58
N PHE A 442 7.90 -0.35 -22.52
CA PHE A 442 8.74 0.37 -21.54
C PHE A 442 10.06 0.91 -22.14
N ARG A 443 10.39 0.54 -23.36
CA ARG A 443 11.52 1.05 -24.14
C ARG A 443 11.08 2.01 -25.25
N ASN A 444 9.79 2.24 -25.39
CA ASN A 444 9.25 3.04 -26.46
C ASN A 444 8.99 4.50 -25.97
N PRO A 445 9.68 5.52 -26.50
CA PRO A 445 9.48 6.93 -26.09
C PRO A 445 8.05 7.42 -26.34
N LYS A 446 7.29 6.82 -27.27
CA LYS A 446 5.89 7.16 -27.50
C LYS A 446 5.02 6.68 -26.33
N ALA A 447 5.31 5.50 -25.75
CA ALA A 447 4.66 5.02 -24.55
C ALA A 447 4.94 5.96 -23.36
N GLY A 448 6.20 6.43 -23.21
CA GLY A 448 6.57 7.41 -22.20
C GLY A 448 5.78 8.73 -22.31
N LYS A 449 5.59 9.25 -23.52
CA LYS A 449 4.75 10.43 -23.77
C LYS A 449 3.28 10.17 -23.41
N HIS A 450 2.76 9.01 -23.77
CA HIS A 450 1.38 8.61 -23.44
C HIS A 450 1.19 8.50 -21.92
N LEU A 451 2.07 7.78 -21.22
CA LEU A 451 2.03 7.65 -19.76
C LEU A 451 2.13 9.01 -19.06
N THR A 452 3.00 9.91 -19.55
CA THR A 452 3.12 11.27 -19.03
C THR A 452 1.82 12.05 -19.24
N SER A 453 1.19 11.93 -20.40
CA SER A 453 -0.12 12.56 -20.67
C SER A 453 -1.19 12.07 -19.69
N LEU A 454 -1.25 10.75 -19.45
CA LEU A 454 -2.16 10.18 -18.46
C LEU A 454 -1.86 10.67 -17.03
N ALA A 455 -0.57 10.80 -16.68
CA ALA A 455 -0.16 11.31 -15.37
C ALA A 455 -0.52 12.79 -15.16
N CYS A 456 -0.62 13.57 -16.22
CA CYS A 456 -1.06 14.97 -16.18
C CYS A 456 -2.59 15.13 -16.04
N GLY A 457 -3.35 14.08 -16.22
CA GLY A 457 -4.81 14.08 -16.07
C GLY A 457 -5.29 14.12 -14.62
N PRO A 458 -6.62 14.18 -14.40
CA PRO A 458 -7.22 14.10 -13.07
C PRO A 458 -6.74 12.87 -12.29
N ALA A 459 -6.59 12.99 -10.97
CA ALA A 459 -6.04 11.94 -10.13
C ALA A 459 -6.96 10.71 -9.99
N HIS A 460 -8.27 10.90 -10.14
CA HIS A 460 -9.25 9.83 -10.15
C HIS A 460 -9.72 9.53 -11.58
N ASP A 461 -10.14 8.30 -11.82
CA ASP A 461 -10.78 7.94 -13.07
C ASP A 461 -12.13 8.64 -13.16
N LEU A 462 -12.38 9.37 -14.25
CA LEU A 462 -13.66 10.04 -14.52
C LEU A 462 -14.72 9.04 -15.02
N GLU A 463 -14.26 7.88 -15.51
CA GLU A 463 -15.11 6.78 -15.94
C GLU A 463 -14.93 5.59 -15.01
N PRO A 464 -16.00 4.81 -14.75
CA PRO A 464 -15.89 3.56 -14.01
C PRO A 464 -14.83 2.66 -14.67
N LEU A 465 -14.01 1.97 -13.85
CA LEU A 465 -13.11 0.94 -14.36
C LEU A 465 -13.96 -0.15 -15.04
N ALA A 466 -13.99 -0.15 -16.36
CA ALA A 466 -14.54 -1.23 -17.14
C ALA A 466 -13.68 -2.46 -16.92
N ASP A 467 -13.98 -3.66 -16.85
CA ASP A 467 -13.12 -4.85 -16.74
C ASP A 467 -12.33 -5.06 -15.42
N LEU A 468 -12.97 -4.85 -14.29
CA LEU A 468 -12.47 -5.42 -13.03
C LEU A 468 -12.74 -6.93 -13.02
N ALA A 469 -11.91 -7.71 -13.70
CA ALA A 469 -12.09 -9.15 -13.84
C ALA A 469 -11.06 -9.96 -13.04
N PRO A 470 -11.37 -10.39 -11.80
CA PRO A 470 -10.48 -11.23 -10.99
C PRO A 470 -10.01 -12.49 -11.72
N ALA A 471 -10.90 -13.13 -12.48
CA ALA A 471 -10.57 -14.31 -13.29
C ALA A 471 -9.55 -14.04 -14.40
N LYS A 472 -9.54 -12.83 -14.99
CA LYS A 472 -8.57 -12.44 -16.02
C LYS A 472 -7.17 -12.31 -15.41
N LEU A 473 -7.07 -11.67 -14.25
CA LEU A 473 -5.80 -11.56 -13.51
C LEU A 473 -5.31 -12.94 -13.04
N ALA A 474 -6.20 -13.81 -12.58
CA ALA A 474 -5.86 -15.17 -12.18
C ALA A 474 -5.27 -15.97 -13.36
N ARG A 475 -5.86 -15.91 -14.54
CA ARG A 475 -5.33 -16.54 -15.77
C ARG A 475 -3.97 -15.99 -16.15
N ALA A 476 -3.77 -14.68 -16.08
CA ALA A 476 -2.47 -14.07 -16.38
C ALA A 476 -1.38 -14.59 -15.45
N PHE A 477 -1.68 -14.85 -14.18
CA PHE A 477 -0.73 -15.50 -13.27
C PHE A 477 -0.52 -16.97 -13.62
N GLU A 478 -1.57 -17.72 -13.94
CA GLU A 478 -1.48 -19.13 -14.32
C GLU A 478 -0.61 -19.31 -15.58
N GLU A 479 -0.85 -18.54 -16.64
CA GLU A 479 -0.06 -18.54 -17.88
C GLU A 479 1.41 -18.14 -17.63
N ALA A 480 1.64 -17.20 -16.71
CA ALA A 480 2.97 -16.71 -16.41
C ALA A 480 3.80 -17.65 -15.52
N LEU A 481 3.16 -18.56 -14.79
CA LEU A 481 3.79 -19.43 -13.79
C LEU A 481 3.73 -20.93 -14.18
N GLY A 482 2.82 -21.31 -15.07
CA GLY A 482 2.73 -22.66 -15.67
C GLY A 482 3.88 -22.90 -16.61
#